data_cf0a393f72cbf7a3908f3c4caf08ad25
#
_entry.id   cf0a393f72cbf7a3908f3c4caf08ad25
#
_cell.length_a   1.000
_cell.length_b   1.000
_cell.length_c   1.000
_cell.angle_alpha   90.00
_cell.angle_beta   90.00
_cell.angle_gamma   90.00
#
_symmetry.space_group_name_H-M   'P 1'
#
loop_
_entity.id
_entity.type
_entity.pdbx_description
1 polymer ?
#
loop_
_entity_poly.entity_id
_entity_poly.type
_entity_poly.pdbx_seq_one_letter_code
_entity_poly.pdbx_strand_id
1 'polypeptide(L)'
;VTLVPYLKTSGELKSKTTQHSVKELLSIGIQPDMLICRSEVPLEESQKDKIALFCNVSKDCVFENLNCDTIYDVPIMLENQNLSGKVCERLGIEASEPDLTEWNSIIEKVKGLDKKVKIALVGKYVGLHDAYLSVAEALRHGGFDLGAEIDIDWVDAEDVTDSNAEELLGKADGILVPGGFGDRGIEGKISAIRYARENKVPFLGICLGMQLAVVEYARNMAGLKGAHSSELDENTEYPVIDLMPEQKEISNMGGTMRLGAYPCKIQDESVYAKEAYGGAELISERHRHRYEMNNDYRDCLLYTFSEPTRH
;
A
#
# COMPACT_ATOMS: atom_id res chain seq x y z
N VAL A 1 -4.51 -20.85 10.14
CA VAL A 1 -4.47 -19.86 11.24
C VAL A 1 -5.82 -19.83 11.92
N THR A 2 -5.84 -19.80 13.27
CA THR A 2 -7.06 -19.80 14.08
C THR A 2 -6.91 -18.86 15.28
N LEU A 3 -8.04 -18.48 15.90
CA LEU A 3 -8.06 -17.58 17.05
C LEU A 3 -8.22 -18.34 18.36
N VAL A 4 -7.38 -18.00 19.34
CA VAL A 4 -7.53 -18.42 20.74
C VAL A 4 -7.75 -17.16 21.58
N PRO A 5 -9.01 -16.73 21.77
CA PRO A 5 -9.29 -15.49 22.47
C PRO A 5 -8.98 -15.58 23.96
N TYR A 6 -8.41 -14.50 24.49
CA TYR A 6 -8.20 -14.31 25.91
C TYR A 6 -9.35 -13.49 26.51
N LEU A 7 -10.05 -14.08 27.48
CA LEU A 7 -11.14 -13.41 28.19
C LEU A 7 -10.58 -12.66 29.40
N LYS A 8 -10.39 -11.35 29.27
CA LYS A 8 -9.85 -10.49 30.34
C LYS A 8 -10.63 -10.58 31.65
N THR A 9 -11.95 -10.80 31.57
CA THR A 9 -12.83 -10.89 32.74
C THR A 9 -12.61 -12.16 33.58
N SER A 10 -12.25 -13.29 32.95
CA SER A 10 -12.00 -14.56 33.61
C SER A 10 -10.53 -14.95 33.69
N GLY A 11 -9.65 -14.19 33.00
CA GLY A 11 -8.22 -14.53 32.92
C GLY A 11 -7.93 -15.83 32.15
N GLU A 12 -8.80 -16.23 31.24
CA GLU A 12 -8.70 -17.54 30.58
C GLU A 12 -8.62 -17.45 29.05
N LEU A 13 -7.80 -18.33 28.48
CA LEU A 13 -7.79 -18.63 27.06
C LEU A 13 -8.90 -19.62 26.67
N LYS A 14 -9.59 -19.36 25.58
CA LYS A 14 -10.70 -20.21 25.10
C LYS A 14 -10.33 -20.95 23.81
N SER A 15 -9.95 -22.22 23.95
CA SER A 15 -9.61 -23.10 22.81
C SER A 15 -10.82 -23.55 21.96
N LYS A 16 -12.06 -23.32 22.42
CA LYS A 16 -13.27 -23.72 21.68
C LYS A 16 -13.39 -23.08 20.31
N THR A 17 -12.98 -21.83 20.15
CA THR A 17 -13.00 -21.13 18.87
C THR A 17 -12.15 -21.85 17.82
N THR A 18 -10.94 -22.25 18.21
CA THR A 18 -10.04 -23.07 17.38
C THR A 18 -10.67 -24.42 17.04
N GLN A 19 -11.23 -25.12 18.05
CA GLN A 19 -11.87 -26.42 17.83
C GLN A 19 -13.05 -26.32 16.85
N HIS A 20 -13.86 -25.26 16.93
CA HIS A 20 -14.95 -25.02 15.98
C HIS A 20 -14.44 -24.74 14.56
N SER A 21 -13.42 -23.88 14.42
CA SER A 21 -12.82 -23.58 13.11
C SER A 21 -12.27 -24.84 12.44
N VAL A 22 -11.59 -25.70 13.19
CA VAL A 22 -11.06 -26.97 12.68
C VAL A 22 -12.21 -27.94 12.36
N LYS A 23 -13.27 -28.00 13.18
CA LYS A 23 -14.45 -28.84 12.88
C LYS A 23 -15.15 -28.43 11.58
N GLU A 24 -15.29 -27.13 11.32
CA GLU A 24 -15.83 -26.63 10.06
C GLU A 24 -14.95 -27.02 8.87
N LEU A 25 -13.63 -26.89 9.02
CA LEU A 25 -12.67 -27.31 7.98
C LEU A 25 -12.77 -28.83 7.70
N LEU A 26 -12.87 -29.65 8.75
CA LEU A 26 -13.09 -31.09 8.63
C LEU A 26 -14.41 -31.43 7.95
N SER A 27 -15.46 -30.63 8.16
CA SER A 27 -16.79 -30.87 7.57
C SER A 27 -16.79 -30.75 6.03
N ILE A 28 -15.83 -30.02 5.47
CA ILE A 28 -15.60 -29.91 4.03
C ILE A 28 -14.49 -30.84 3.51
N GLY A 29 -14.05 -31.78 4.34
CA GLY A 29 -13.10 -32.84 3.97
C GLY A 29 -11.61 -32.46 4.07
N ILE A 30 -11.27 -31.37 4.75
CA ILE A 30 -9.87 -30.91 4.90
C ILE A 30 -9.41 -31.14 6.35
N GLN A 31 -8.40 -32.00 6.54
CA GLN A 31 -7.68 -32.16 7.81
C GLN A 31 -6.49 -31.20 7.83
N PRO A 32 -6.38 -30.29 8.82
CA PRO A 32 -5.17 -29.48 8.95
C PRO A 32 -4.02 -30.33 9.50
N ASP A 33 -2.81 -30.10 9.01
CA ASP A 33 -1.59 -30.72 9.53
C ASP A 33 -0.99 -29.90 10.68
N MET A 34 -1.17 -28.58 10.63
CA MET A 34 -0.60 -27.62 11.57
C MET A 34 -1.59 -26.53 11.92
N LEU A 35 -1.48 -25.99 13.12
CA LEU A 35 -2.32 -24.89 13.61
C LEU A 35 -1.45 -23.74 14.08
N ILE A 36 -1.66 -22.55 13.52
CA ILE A 36 -1.09 -21.32 14.03
C ILE A 36 -2.18 -20.62 14.86
N CYS A 37 -1.98 -20.59 16.16
CA CYS A 37 -2.93 -20.09 17.16
C CYS A 37 -2.65 -18.61 17.46
N ARG A 38 -3.45 -17.72 16.89
CA ARG A 38 -3.39 -16.28 17.20
C ARG A 38 -3.96 -16.02 18.58
N SER A 39 -3.16 -15.45 19.49
CA SER A 39 -3.55 -15.13 20.86
C SER A 39 -2.90 -13.83 21.34
N GLU A 40 -3.52 -13.16 22.33
CA GLU A 40 -2.95 -11.99 23.01
C GLU A 40 -1.89 -12.38 24.06
N VAL A 41 -2.01 -13.56 24.62
CA VAL A 41 -1.12 -14.07 25.68
C VAL A 41 -0.62 -15.48 25.31
N PRO A 42 0.55 -15.91 25.85
CA PRO A 42 1.08 -17.25 25.59
C PRO A 42 0.10 -18.38 25.95
N LEU A 43 0.12 -19.46 25.16
CA LEU A 43 -0.63 -20.66 25.44
C LEU A 43 0.14 -21.51 26.46
N GLU A 44 -0.53 -21.94 27.54
CA GLU A 44 0.01 -22.93 28.44
C GLU A 44 0.14 -24.29 27.73
N GLU A 45 1.07 -25.12 28.16
CA GLU A 45 1.27 -26.46 27.62
C GLU A 45 -0.01 -27.31 27.65
N SER A 46 -0.80 -27.20 28.73
CA SER A 46 -2.11 -27.84 28.86
C SER A 46 -3.12 -27.41 27.80
N GLN A 47 -3.01 -26.16 27.31
CA GLN A 47 -3.84 -25.63 26.27
C GLN A 47 -3.41 -26.15 24.88
N LYS A 48 -2.09 -26.24 24.62
CA LYS A 48 -1.55 -26.85 23.42
C LYS A 48 -1.94 -28.32 23.32
N ASP A 49 -1.83 -29.09 24.44
CA ASP A 49 -2.26 -30.47 24.51
C ASP A 49 -3.75 -30.64 24.18
N LYS A 50 -4.57 -29.77 24.73
CA LYS A 50 -6.01 -29.77 24.48
C LYS A 50 -6.34 -29.43 23.02
N ILE A 51 -5.71 -28.43 22.43
CA ILE A 51 -5.90 -28.06 21.04
C ILE A 51 -5.46 -29.20 20.12
N ALA A 52 -4.27 -29.77 20.35
CA ALA A 52 -3.74 -30.89 19.61
C ALA A 52 -4.71 -32.08 19.59
N LEU A 53 -5.19 -32.46 20.79
CA LEU A 53 -6.13 -33.58 20.95
C LEU A 53 -7.45 -33.36 20.22
N PHE A 54 -8.10 -32.20 20.41
CA PHE A 54 -9.43 -31.94 19.85
C PHE A 54 -9.40 -31.61 18.34
N CYS A 55 -8.27 -31.16 17.81
CA CYS A 55 -8.10 -30.83 16.41
C CYS A 55 -7.40 -31.96 15.61
N ASN A 56 -7.04 -33.07 16.27
CA ASN A 56 -6.34 -34.21 15.67
C ASN A 56 -5.06 -33.81 14.92
N VAL A 57 -4.24 -32.99 15.57
CA VAL A 57 -2.92 -32.59 15.10
C VAL A 57 -1.86 -32.98 16.14
N SER A 58 -0.61 -33.12 15.72
CA SER A 58 0.50 -33.35 16.63
C SER A 58 0.74 -32.14 17.52
N LYS A 59 1.11 -32.31 18.80
CA LYS A 59 1.35 -31.20 19.72
C LYS A 59 2.43 -30.23 19.21
N ASP A 60 3.48 -30.74 18.60
CA ASP A 60 4.58 -30.01 17.99
C ASP A 60 4.20 -29.28 16.70
N CYS A 61 2.96 -29.47 16.24
CA CYS A 61 2.35 -28.75 15.13
C CYS A 61 1.31 -27.69 15.59
N VAL A 62 1.29 -27.33 16.87
CA VAL A 62 0.48 -26.24 17.43
C VAL A 62 1.41 -25.07 17.77
N PHE A 63 1.40 -24.06 16.92
CA PHE A 63 2.25 -22.89 17.00
C PHE A 63 1.50 -21.69 17.58
N GLU A 64 2.20 -20.87 18.36
CA GLU A 64 1.68 -19.60 18.88
C GLU A 64 2.00 -18.46 17.92
N ASN A 65 1.05 -17.55 17.74
CA ASN A 65 1.26 -16.26 17.12
C ASN A 65 0.73 -15.18 18.05
N LEU A 66 1.63 -14.55 18.79
CA LEU A 66 1.33 -13.55 19.80
C LEU A 66 1.32 -12.13 19.23
N ASN A 67 0.94 -11.16 20.05
CA ASN A 67 1.15 -9.75 19.73
C ASN A 67 2.65 -9.46 19.66
N CYS A 68 3.03 -8.64 18.68
CA CYS A 68 4.40 -8.18 18.48
C CYS A 68 4.40 -6.65 18.35
N ASP A 69 5.56 -6.03 18.56
CA ASP A 69 5.74 -4.59 18.36
C ASP A 69 5.62 -4.23 16.88
N THR A 70 6.08 -5.12 16.01
CA THR A 70 5.94 -4.98 14.56
C THR A 70 5.55 -6.31 13.91
N ILE A 71 4.80 -6.26 12.80
CA ILE A 71 4.43 -7.45 12.04
C ILE A 71 5.67 -8.20 11.49
N TYR A 72 6.81 -7.52 11.38
CA TYR A 72 8.07 -8.11 10.92
C TYR A 72 8.71 -9.03 11.96
N ASP A 73 8.30 -8.99 13.23
CA ASP A 73 8.70 -9.94 14.26
C ASP A 73 8.02 -11.34 14.10
N VAL A 74 6.88 -11.41 13.37
CA VAL A 74 6.10 -12.64 13.24
C VAL A 74 6.88 -13.80 12.62
N PRO A 75 7.63 -13.64 11.52
CA PRO A 75 8.45 -14.72 10.96
C PRO A 75 9.46 -15.28 11.99
N ILE A 76 10.13 -14.41 12.74
CA ILE A 76 11.09 -14.83 13.78
C ILE A 76 10.39 -15.58 14.90
N MET A 77 9.23 -15.11 15.36
CA MET A 77 8.44 -15.76 16.40
C MET A 77 8.03 -17.18 15.99
N LEU A 78 7.63 -17.36 14.74
CA LEU A 78 7.21 -18.67 14.22
C LEU A 78 8.42 -19.59 14.00
N GLU A 79 9.55 -19.05 13.53
CA GLU A 79 10.77 -19.81 13.32
C GLU A 79 11.41 -20.25 14.63
N ASN A 80 11.35 -19.43 15.67
CA ASN A 80 11.77 -19.84 17.03
C ASN A 80 11.00 -21.06 17.57
N GLN A 81 9.87 -21.39 16.97
CA GLN A 81 9.07 -22.59 17.23
C GLN A 81 9.32 -23.70 16.18
N ASN A 82 10.30 -23.51 15.27
CA ASN A 82 10.66 -24.43 14.21
C ASN A 82 9.49 -24.71 13.22
N LEU A 83 8.72 -23.65 12.86
CA LEU A 83 7.61 -23.81 11.91
C LEU A 83 8.11 -24.32 10.56
N SER A 84 9.16 -23.69 9.99
CA SER A 84 9.69 -24.06 8.67
C SER A 84 10.19 -25.49 8.62
N GLY A 85 10.93 -25.93 9.64
CA GLY A 85 11.39 -27.31 9.75
C GLY A 85 10.23 -28.32 9.81
N LYS A 86 9.18 -28.00 10.57
CA LYS A 86 7.98 -28.85 10.64
C LYS A 86 7.21 -28.90 9.32
N VAL A 87 7.14 -27.78 8.58
CA VAL A 87 6.53 -27.74 7.23
C VAL A 87 7.33 -28.63 6.27
N CYS A 88 8.66 -28.50 6.27
CA CYS A 88 9.54 -29.31 5.41
C CYS A 88 9.43 -30.81 5.74
N GLU A 89 9.45 -31.17 7.04
CA GLU A 89 9.23 -32.54 7.51
C GLU A 89 7.91 -33.12 6.99
N ARG A 90 6.83 -32.34 7.08
CA ARG A 90 5.50 -32.78 6.64
C ARG A 90 5.38 -32.96 5.13
N LEU A 91 6.09 -32.13 4.37
CA LEU A 91 6.11 -32.18 2.90
C LEU A 91 7.17 -33.16 2.36
N GLY A 92 8.01 -33.74 3.21
CA GLY A 92 9.12 -34.61 2.78
C GLY A 92 10.21 -33.85 1.99
N ILE A 93 10.41 -32.58 2.34
CA ILE A 93 11.41 -31.68 1.70
C ILE A 93 12.64 -31.65 2.60
N GLU A 94 13.80 -31.94 2.03
CA GLU A 94 15.08 -31.68 2.72
C GLU A 94 15.42 -30.20 2.58
N ALA A 95 15.59 -29.51 3.69
CA ALA A 95 15.95 -28.11 3.77
C ALA A 95 16.97 -27.88 4.88
N SER A 96 17.84 -26.91 4.68
CA SER A 96 18.72 -26.38 5.71
C SER A 96 17.95 -25.43 6.63
N GLU A 97 18.52 -25.13 7.79
CA GLU A 97 18.06 -24.04 8.65
C GLU A 97 17.98 -22.72 7.87
N PRO A 98 16.93 -21.92 8.02
CA PRO A 98 16.79 -20.65 7.31
C PRO A 98 17.81 -19.62 7.81
N ASP A 99 18.44 -18.90 6.90
CA ASP A 99 19.25 -17.73 7.24
C ASP A 99 18.34 -16.49 7.36
N LEU A 100 18.16 -16.03 8.58
CA LEU A 100 17.34 -14.87 8.92
C LEU A 100 18.15 -13.61 9.22
N THR A 101 19.43 -13.57 8.84
CA THR A 101 20.33 -12.46 9.13
C THR A 101 19.82 -11.14 8.55
N GLU A 102 19.46 -11.13 7.26
CA GLU A 102 18.92 -9.93 6.62
C GLU A 102 17.57 -9.52 7.22
N TRP A 103 16.71 -10.49 7.55
CA TRP A 103 15.41 -10.22 8.17
C TRP A 103 15.56 -9.59 9.56
N ASN A 104 16.47 -10.10 10.37
CA ASN A 104 16.78 -9.51 11.68
C ASN A 104 17.31 -8.09 11.55
N SER A 105 18.14 -7.81 10.55
CA SER A 105 18.65 -6.46 10.27
C SER A 105 17.50 -5.48 9.95
N ILE A 106 16.46 -5.91 9.23
CA ILE A 106 15.27 -5.08 8.98
C ILE A 106 14.54 -4.78 10.29
N ILE A 107 14.35 -5.79 11.15
CA ILE A 107 13.70 -5.62 12.46
C ILE A 107 14.46 -4.63 13.34
N GLU A 108 15.79 -4.74 13.38
CA GLU A 108 16.63 -3.82 14.12
C GLU A 108 16.51 -2.37 13.60
N LYS A 109 16.48 -2.18 12.27
CA LYS A 109 16.23 -0.88 11.67
C LYS A 109 14.86 -0.33 12.10
N VAL A 110 13.80 -1.12 12.00
CA VAL A 110 12.43 -0.71 12.37
C VAL A 110 12.35 -0.30 13.84
N LYS A 111 13.01 -1.03 14.74
CA LYS A 111 13.03 -0.72 16.18
C LYS A 111 13.91 0.46 16.54
N GLY A 112 14.85 0.81 15.67
CA GLY A 112 15.82 1.90 15.88
C GLY A 112 15.43 3.23 15.21
N LEU A 113 14.21 3.37 14.66
CA LEU A 113 13.76 4.60 14.00
C LEU A 113 13.59 5.73 15.02
N ASP A 114 14.29 6.85 14.82
CA ASP A 114 14.28 8.02 15.71
C ASP A 114 13.67 9.28 15.08
N LYS A 115 13.63 9.34 13.75
CA LYS A 115 13.01 10.44 13.01
C LYS A 115 11.54 10.13 12.74
N LYS A 116 10.71 11.18 12.69
CA LYS A 116 9.30 11.06 12.31
C LYS A 116 9.04 11.93 11.09
N VAL A 117 8.32 11.36 10.12
CA VAL A 117 7.87 12.06 8.91
C VAL A 117 6.37 11.86 8.80
N LYS A 118 5.63 12.95 8.71
CA LYS A 118 4.18 12.95 8.58
C LYS A 118 3.77 13.04 7.12
N ILE A 119 3.05 12.05 6.61
CA ILE A 119 2.51 12.02 5.25
C ILE A 119 0.99 12.13 5.29
N ALA A 120 0.44 13.18 4.68
CA ALA A 120 -0.99 13.25 4.45
C ALA A 120 -1.36 12.38 3.23
N LEU A 121 -2.10 11.30 3.47
CA LEU A 121 -2.67 10.46 2.45
C LEU A 121 -4.09 10.94 2.15
N VAL A 122 -4.25 11.64 1.02
CA VAL A 122 -5.54 12.24 0.63
C VAL A 122 -6.30 11.27 -0.28
N GLY A 123 -7.24 10.54 0.30
CA GLY A 123 -7.96 9.47 -0.37
C GLY A 123 -9.47 9.49 -0.10
N LYS A 124 -10.24 8.61 -0.75
CA LYS A 124 -11.69 8.52 -0.55
C LYS A 124 -12.14 7.33 0.32
N TYR A 125 -11.22 6.45 0.69
CA TYR A 125 -11.50 5.25 1.50
C TYR A 125 -10.73 5.28 2.82
N VAL A 126 -10.44 6.47 3.33
CA VAL A 126 -9.60 6.67 4.53
C VAL A 126 -10.22 6.12 5.81
N GLY A 127 -11.53 5.94 5.86
CA GLY A 127 -12.21 5.26 6.96
C GLY A 127 -11.95 3.74 7.03
N LEU A 128 -11.43 3.14 5.95
CA LEU A 128 -11.03 1.74 5.88
C LEU A 128 -9.57 1.66 5.44
N HIS A 129 -8.63 1.72 6.38
CA HIS A 129 -7.19 1.77 6.12
C HIS A 129 -6.69 0.62 5.24
N ASP A 130 -7.33 -0.56 5.32
CA ASP A 130 -7.00 -1.73 4.51
C ASP A 130 -7.10 -1.48 3.00
N ALA A 131 -7.95 -0.52 2.58
CA ALA A 131 -8.06 -0.12 1.18
C ALA A 131 -6.74 0.45 0.60
N TYR A 132 -5.90 0.99 1.47
CA TYR A 132 -4.60 1.58 1.12
C TYR A 132 -3.42 0.85 1.77
N LEU A 133 -3.61 -0.40 2.22
CA LEU A 133 -2.58 -1.15 2.94
C LEU A 133 -1.24 -1.19 2.17
N SER A 134 -1.27 -1.49 0.87
CA SER A 134 -0.05 -1.55 0.06
C SER A 134 0.67 -0.20 -0.05
N VAL A 135 -0.08 0.91 -0.08
CA VAL A 135 0.50 2.27 -0.12
C VAL A 135 1.11 2.61 1.22
N ALA A 136 0.41 2.31 2.32
CA ALA A 136 0.89 2.53 3.68
C ALA A 136 2.17 1.73 3.96
N GLU A 137 2.19 0.45 3.57
CA GLU A 137 3.40 -0.38 3.72
C GLU A 137 4.55 0.10 2.83
N ALA A 138 4.29 0.53 1.60
CA ALA A 138 5.34 1.08 0.74
C ALA A 138 5.96 2.35 1.34
N LEU A 139 5.15 3.24 1.93
CA LEU A 139 5.64 4.41 2.67
C LEU A 139 6.52 4.00 3.86
N ARG A 140 6.06 3.02 4.65
CA ARG A 140 6.83 2.51 5.80
C ARG A 140 8.16 1.91 5.36
N HIS A 141 8.17 1.09 4.28
CA HIS A 141 9.40 0.50 3.76
C HIS A 141 10.41 1.57 3.32
N GLY A 142 9.96 2.62 2.62
CA GLY A 142 10.80 3.76 2.29
C GLY A 142 11.32 4.46 3.54
N GLY A 143 10.47 4.59 4.57
CA GLY A 143 10.85 5.14 5.87
C GLY A 143 11.94 4.32 6.56
N PHE A 144 11.82 2.98 6.57
CA PHE A 144 12.83 2.09 7.18
C PHE A 144 14.22 2.26 6.55
N ASP A 145 14.26 2.39 5.23
CA ASP A 145 15.52 2.57 4.53
C ASP A 145 16.15 3.94 4.80
N LEU A 146 15.34 4.97 4.95
CA LEU A 146 15.76 6.34 5.23
C LEU A 146 15.88 6.66 6.74
N GLY A 147 15.64 5.69 7.62
CA GLY A 147 15.74 5.83 9.07
C GLY A 147 14.63 6.70 9.68
N ALA A 148 13.43 6.69 9.09
CA ALA A 148 12.29 7.49 9.52
C ALA A 148 11.03 6.65 9.78
N GLU A 149 10.38 6.88 10.92
CA GLU A 149 9.04 6.40 11.20
C GLU A 149 8.02 7.24 10.41
N ILE A 150 7.15 6.58 9.63
CA ILE A 150 6.12 7.26 8.85
C ILE A 150 4.82 7.33 9.65
N ASP A 151 4.40 8.55 9.97
CA ASP A 151 3.08 8.88 10.54
C ASP A 151 2.12 9.24 9.40
N ILE A 152 1.11 8.40 9.15
CA ILE A 152 0.16 8.62 8.06
C ILE A 152 -1.06 9.34 8.60
N ASP A 153 -1.26 10.57 8.14
CA ASP A 153 -2.46 11.35 8.36
C ASP A 153 -3.49 11.03 7.26
N TRP A 154 -4.61 10.42 7.67
CA TRP A 154 -5.64 9.93 6.75
C TRP A 154 -6.66 11.02 6.50
N VAL A 155 -6.57 11.67 5.33
CA VAL A 155 -7.41 12.81 4.98
C VAL A 155 -8.45 12.40 3.95
N ASP A 156 -9.74 12.61 4.26
CA ASP A 156 -10.80 12.37 3.28
C ASP A 156 -10.77 13.45 2.21
N ALA A 157 -10.65 13.02 0.96
CA ALA A 157 -10.60 13.94 -0.18
C ALA A 157 -11.90 14.75 -0.35
N GLU A 158 -13.04 14.27 0.17
CA GLU A 158 -14.30 15.00 0.08
C GLU A 158 -14.34 16.20 1.05
N ASP A 159 -13.53 16.17 2.12
CA ASP A 159 -13.46 17.24 3.10
C ASP A 159 -12.47 18.35 2.68
N VAL A 160 -11.58 18.13 1.72
CA VAL A 160 -10.56 19.08 1.30
C VAL A 160 -11.12 20.09 0.31
N THR A 161 -10.91 21.36 0.60
CA THR A 161 -11.24 22.51 -0.26
C THR A 161 -10.08 23.49 -0.30
N ASP A 162 -10.05 24.40 -1.26
CA ASP A 162 -9.03 25.45 -1.32
C ASP A 162 -9.00 26.33 -0.06
N SER A 163 -10.12 26.46 0.64
CA SER A 163 -10.22 27.30 1.84
C SER A 163 -9.75 26.64 3.14
N ASN A 164 -9.74 25.31 3.22
CA ASN A 164 -9.34 24.58 4.42
C ASN A 164 -8.10 23.68 4.22
N ALA A 165 -7.51 23.69 3.03
CA ALA A 165 -6.35 22.84 2.73
C ALA A 165 -5.16 23.10 3.68
N GLU A 166 -4.90 24.36 4.05
CA GLU A 166 -3.87 24.71 5.04
C GLU A 166 -4.16 24.11 6.43
N GLU A 167 -5.42 24.11 6.88
CA GLU A 167 -5.80 23.53 8.17
C GLU A 167 -5.58 22.03 8.19
N LEU A 168 -5.98 21.31 7.10
CA LEU A 168 -5.94 19.86 7.01
C LEU A 168 -4.54 19.34 6.68
N LEU A 169 -3.76 20.04 5.85
CA LEU A 169 -2.53 19.55 5.27
C LEU A 169 -1.26 20.25 5.77
N GLY A 170 -1.40 21.41 6.43
CA GLY A 170 -0.27 22.27 6.80
C GLY A 170 0.72 21.69 7.81
N LYS A 171 0.42 20.53 8.39
CA LYS A 171 1.32 19.82 9.31
C LYS A 171 2.02 18.63 8.65
N ALA A 172 1.74 18.33 7.38
CA ALA A 172 2.32 17.23 6.66
C ALA A 172 3.68 17.61 6.07
N ASP A 173 4.66 16.75 6.21
CA ASP A 173 5.97 16.86 5.57
C ASP A 173 5.92 16.44 4.10
N GLY A 174 4.89 15.69 3.72
CA GLY A 174 4.63 15.27 2.35
C GLY A 174 3.15 14.94 2.14
N ILE A 175 2.69 15.04 0.89
CA ILE A 175 1.31 14.74 0.51
C ILE A 175 1.31 13.62 -0.54
N LEU A 176 0.50 12.59 -0.30
CA LEU A 176 0.31 11.49 -1.24
C LEU A 176 -1.16 11.41 -1.65
N VAL A 177 -1.41 11.41 -2.97
CA VAL A 177 -2.74 11.14 -3.53
C VAL A 177 -2.70 9.77 -4.21
N PRO A 178 -3.41 8.77 -3.65
CA PRO A 178 -3.39 7.40 -4.18
C PRO A 178 -4.27 7.26 -5.41
N GLY A 179 -4.18 6.09 -6.05
CA GLY A 179 -5.07 5.65 -7.11
C GLY A 179 -6.52 5.51 -6.64
N GLY A 180 -7.43 5.43 -7.60
CA GLY A 180 -8.86 5.23 -7.37
C GLY A 180 -9.66 5.34 -8.65
N PHE A 181 -10.97 5.06 -8.56
CA PHE A 181 -11.91 5.12 -9.68
C PHE A 181 -13.12 5.98 -9.30
N GLY A 182 -13.79 6.54 -10.34
CA GLY A 182 -14.97 7.39 -10.18
C GLY A 182 -14.66 8.80 -9.70
N ASP A 183 -15.68 9.62 -9.66
CA ASP A 183 -15.66 11.07 -9.53
C ASP A 183 -15.62 11.61 -8.09
N ARG A 184 -15.89 10.75 -7.09
CA ARG A 184 -15.94 11.15 -5.69
C ARG A 184 -14.60 11.67 -5.17
N GLY A 185 -14.59 12.86 -4.59
CA GLY A 185 -13.42 13.50 -4.00
C GLY A 185 -12.37 14.02 -4.99
N ILE A 186 -12.70 14.14 -6.29
CA ILE A 186 -11.75 14.58 -7.33
C ILE A 186 -11.30 16.02 -7.08
N GLU A 187 -12.22 16.96 -6.88
CA GLU A 187 -11.86 18.37 -6.67
C GLU A 187 -11.08 18.58 -5.37
N GLY A 188 -11.40 17.84 -4.31
CA GLY A 188 -10.61 17.89 -3.08
C GLY A 188 -9.18 17.37 -3.25
N LYS A 189 -8.97 16.32 -4.06
CA LYS A 189 -7.63 15.88 -4.44
C LYS A 189 -6.89 16.95 -5.25
N ILE A 190 -7.56 17.61 -6.19
CA ILE A 190 -6.99 18.72 -6.96
C ILE A 190 -6.61 19.88 -6.03
N SER A 191 -7.45 20.22 -5.07
CA SER A 191 -7.15 21.24 -4.04
C SER A 191 -5.94 20.86 -3.19
N ALA A 192 -5.82 19.58 -2.79
CA ALA A 192 -4.64 19.10 -2.06
C ALA A 192 -3.35 19.15 -2.89
N ILE A 193 -3.43 18.82 -4.18
CA ILE A 193 -2.31 18.91 -5.12
C ILE A 193 -1.89 20.36 -5.32
N ARG A 194 -2.86 21.26 -5.50
CA ARG A 194 -2.62 22.70 -5.58
C ARG A 194 -1.93 23.22 -4.33
N TYR A 195 -2.42 22.85 -3.15
CA TYR A 195 -1.80 23.21 -1.87
C TYR A 195 -0.33 22.73 -1.82
N ALA A 196 -0.07 21.49 -2.19
CA ALA A 196 1.29 20.95 -2.22
C ALA A 196 2.22 21.75 -3.13
N ARG A 197 1.77 22.08 -4.35
CA ARG A 197 2.53 22.87 -5.32
C ARG A 197 2.80 24.31 -4.82
N GLU A 198 1.77 25.00 -4.34
CA GLU A 198 1.88 26.40 -3.92
C GLU A 198 2.75 26.55 -2.67
N ASN A 199 2.69 25.61 -1.75
CA ASN A 199 3.46 25.62 -0.49
C ASN A 199 4.76 24.80 -0.58
N LYS A 200 5.10 24.25 -1.77
CA LYS A 200 6.33 23.47 -2.01
C LYS A 200 6.45 22.25 -1.08
N VAL A 201 5.33 21.66 -0.70
CA VAL A 201 5.28 20.41 0.04
C VAL A 201 5.59 19.25 -0.92
N PRO A 202 6.51 18.32 -0.60
CA PRO A 202 6.75 17.13 -1.39
C PRO A 202 5.45 16.39 -1.73
N PHE A 203 5.28 16.03 -3.01
CA PHE A 203 4.05 15.42 -3.49
C PHE A 203 4.33 14.14 -4.29
N LEU A 204 3.51 13.11 -4.05
CA LEU A 204 3.49 11.89 -4.87
C LEU A 204 2.05 11.57 -5.28
N GLY A 205 1.80 11.50 -6.59
CA GLY A 205 0.54 11.03 -7.16
C GLY A 205 0.69 9.63 -7.74
N ILE A 206 -0.17 8.70 -7.31
CA ILE A 206 -0.18 7.32 -7.83
C ILE A 206 -1.42 7.15 -8.72
N CYS A 207 -1.23 6.70 -9.97
CA CYS A 207 -2.32 6.43 -10.92
C CYS A 207 -3.24 7.66 -11.07
N LEU A 208 -4.46 7.63 -10.53
CA LEU A 208 -5.37 8.78 -10.53
C LEU A 208 -4.73 10.03 -9.91
N GLY A 209 -3.95 9.88 -8.84
CA GLY A 209 -3.27 11.02 -8.20
C GLY A 209 -2.28 11.71 -9.14
N MET A 210 -1.53 10.95 -9.95
CA MET A 210 -0.67 11.50 -11.00
C MET A 210 -1.49 12.19 -12.09
N GLN A 211 -2.58 11.58 -12.55
CA GLN A 211 -3.47 12.14 -13.55
C GLN A 211 -4.06 13.49 -13.10
N LEU A 212 -4.50 13.55 -11.83
CA LEU A 212 -5.02 14.79 -11.24
C LEU A 212 -3.96 15.87 -11.04
N ALA A 213 -2.69 15.50 -10.85
CA ALA A 213 -1.59 16.47 -10.84
C ALA A 213 -1.40 17.12 -12.21
N VAL A 214 -1.54 16.36 -13.30
CA VAL A 214 -1.55 16.91 -14.67
C VAL A 214 -2.76 17.84 -14.86
N VAL A 215 -3.94 17.46 -14.41
CA VAL A 215 -5.16 18.28 -14.48
C VAL A 215 -4.99 19.58 -13.68
N GLU A 216 -4.49 19.51 -12.46
CA GLU A 216 -4.23 20.70 -11.61
C GLU A 216 -3.28 21.66 -12.29
N TYR A 217 -2.16 21.13 -12.79
CA TYR A 217 -1.15 21.94 -13.47
C TYR A 217 -1.69 22.60 -14.75
N ALA A 218 -2.42 21.84 -15.55
CA ALA A 218 -3.06 22.34 -16.75
C ALA A 218 -4.03 23.50 -16.44
N ARG A 219 -4.87 23.36 -15.41
CA ARG A 219 -5.85 24.39 -15.00
C ARG A 219 -5.18 25.66 -14.47
N ASN A 220 -4.23 25.50 -13.56
CA ASN A 220 -3.73 26.59 -12.73
C ASN A 220 -2.42 27.19 -13.24
N MET A 221 -1.60 26.44 -14.00
CA MET A 221 -0.32 26.91 -14.51
C MET A 221 -0.35 27.16 -16.02
N ALA A 222 -0.90 26.22 -16.80
CA ALA A 222 -0.99 26.38 -18.25
C ALA A 222 -2.23 27.17 -18.72
N GLY A 223 -3.11 27.58 -17.81
CA GLY A 223 -4.28 28.42 -18.10
C GLY A 223 -5.40 27.71 -18.85
N LEU A 224 -5.36 26.38 -18.97
CA LEU A 224 -6.38 25.57 -19.62
C LEU A 224 -7.58 25.37 -18.66
N LYS A 225 -8.34 26.44 -18.47
CA LYS A 225 -9.52 26.42 -17.57
C LYS A 225 -10.51 25.36 -18.02
N GLY A 226 -10.86 24.43 -17.12
CA GLY A 226 -11.73 23.30 -17.46
C GLY A 226 -11.01 22.05 -17.94
N ALA A 227 -9.66 22.03 -17.96
CA ALA A 227 -8.90 20.81 -18.26
C ALA A 227 -9.32 19.67 -17.31
N HIS A 228 -9.51 18.47 -17.86
CA HIS A 228 -9.96 17.31 -17.09
C HIS A 228 -9.46 16.01 -17.74
N SER A 229 -9.78 14.89 -17.08
CA SER A 229 -9.74 13.56 -17.67
C SER A 229 -11.03 13.29 -18.44
N SER A 230 -10.95 12.78 -19.66
CA SER A 230 -12.12 12.34 -20.43
C SER A 230 -12.81 11.11 -19.80
N GLU A 231 -12.19 10.43 -18.83
CA GLU A 231 -12.83 9.40 -18.01
C GLU A 231 -13.88 10.00 -17.05
N LEU A 232 -13.62 11.21 -16.56
CA LEU A 232 -14.44 11.87 -15.52
C LEU A 232 -15.38 12.92 -16.12
N ASP A 233 -14.99 13.53 -17.22
CA ASP A 233 -15.81 14.46 -17.99
C ASP A 233 -15.56 14.25 -19.49
N GLU A 234 -16.47 13.52 -20.13
CA GLU A 234 -16.40 13.20 -21.57
C GLU A 234 -16.51 14.43 -22.46
N ASN A 235 -17.00 15.55 -21.93
CA ASN A 235 -17.23 16.79 -22.68
C ASN A 235 -16.18 17.86 -22.37
N THR A 236 -15.12 17.52 -21.65
CA THR A 236 -14.07 18.49 -21.29
C THR A 236 -13.47 19.11 -22.55
N GLU A 237 -13.30 20.44 -22.54
CA GLU A 237 -12.66 21.19 -23.64
C GLU A 237 -11.18 20.81 -23.81
N TYR A 238 -10.51 20.45 -22.70
CA TYR A 238 -9.09 20.11 -22.66
C TYR A 238 -8.88 18.75 -22.02
N PRO A 239 -9.02 17.63 -22.77
CA PRO A 239 -8.81 16.27 -22.27
C PRO A 239 -7.31 15.99 -22.10
N VAL A 240 -6.70 16.56 -21.05
CA VAL A 240 -5.27 16.39 -20.76
C VAL A 240 -4.93 14.99 -20.29
N ILE A 241 -5.93 14.25 -19.84
CA ILE A 241 -5.92 12.80 -19.60
C ILE A 241 -6.98 12.19 -20.51
N ASP A 242 -6.58 11.24 -21.37
CA ASP A 242 -7.48 10.65 -22.37
C ASP A 242 -7.15 9.17 -22.59
N LEU A 243 -8.03 8.49 -23.32
CA LEU A 243 -7.80 7.12 -23.79
C LEU A 243 -6.53 7.06 -24.64
N MET A 244 -5.73 6.05 -24.41
CA MET A 244 -4.59 5.78 -25.28
C MET A 244 -5.04 5.51 -26.72
N PRO A 245 -4.29 5.96 -27.74
CA PRO A 245 -4.66 5.75 -29.14
C PRO A 245 -4.99 4.29 -29.49
N GLU A 246 -4.21 3.35 -28.97
CA GLU A 246 -4.40 1.91 -29.18
C GLU A 246 -5.71 1.38 -28.57
N GLN A 247 -6.34 2.14 -27.67
CA GLN A 247 -7.58 1.74 -27.00
C GLN A 247 -8.83 2.38 -27.61
N LYS A 248 -8.67 3.37 -28.51
CA LYS A 248 -9.81 4.01 -29.19
C LYS A 248 -10.46 3.11 -30.25
N GLU A 249 -9.75 2.08 -30.74
CA GLU A 249 -10.22 1.18 -31.80
C GLU A 249 -10.84 -0.14 -31.30
N ILE A 250 -10.95 -0.36 -30.00
CA ILE A 250 -11.36 -1.65 -29.44
C ILE A 250 -12.83 -1.65 -29.02
N SER A 251 -13.62 -2.54 -29.66
CA SER A 251 -15.06 -2.69 -29.42
C SER A 251 -15.43 -3.49 -28.16
N ASN A 252 -14.48 -4.16 -27.49
CA ASN A 252 -14.71 -5.03 -26.35
C ASN A 252 -14.03 -4.51 -25.08
N MET A 253 -14.80 -3.89 -24.19
CA MET A 253 -14.31 -3.16 -23.01
C MET A 253 -13.61 -4.00 -21.93
N GLY A 254 -13.80 -5.32 -21.89
CA GLY A 254 -13.33 -6.18 -20.80
C GLY A 254 -11.86 -6.61 -20.85
N GLY A 255 -11.14 -6.43 -21.98
CA GLY A 255 -9.78 -6.90 -22.18
C GLY A 255 -8.76 -5.82 -22.56
N THR A 256 -9.12 -4.55 -22.46
CA THR A 256 -8.42 -3.43 -23.12
C THR A 256 -7.57 -2.55 -22.22
N MET A 257 -7.44 -2.89 -20.94
CA MET A 257 -6.53 -2.17 -20.05
C MET A 257 -5.07 -2.49 -20.42
N ARG A 258 -4.19 -1.49 -20.37
CA ARG A 258 -2.75 -1.71 -20.38
C ARG A 258 -2.39 -2.45 -19.09
N LEU A 259 -2.18 -3.76 -19.21
CA LEU A 259 -1.90 -4.67 -18.11
C LEU A 259 -0.51 -5.28 -18.24
N GLY A 260 0.17 -5.42 -17.10
CA GLY A 260 1.45 -6.09 -17.04
C GLY A 260 2.64 -5.14 -16.99
N ALA A 261 3.84 -5.73 -17.13
CA ALA A 261 5.09 -5.00 -17.06
C ALA A 261 5.42 -4.33 -18.39
N TYR A 262 5.72 -3.05 -18.34
CA TYR A 262 6.13 -2.25 -19.50
C TYR A 262 7.47 -1.57 -19.23
N PRO A 263 8.32 -1.46 -20.26
CA PRO A 263 9.57 -0.74 -20.13
C PRO A 263 9.30 0.76 -19.96
N CYS A 264 10.03 1.37 -19.03
CA CYS A 264 10.01 2.81 -18.79
C CYS A 264 11.44 3.34 -18.81
N LYS A 265 11.73 4.28 -19.73
CA LYS A 265 13.02 4.96 -19.77
C LYS A 265 13.00 6.15 -18.83
N ILE A 266 13.89 6.14 -17.83
CA ILE A 266 14.08 7.26 -16.92
C ILE A 266 14.82 8.37 -17.65
N GLN A 267 14.25 9.57 -17.68
CA GLN A 267 14.88 10.73 -18.30
C GLN A 267 16.03 11.26 -17.43
N ASP A 268 17.01 11.91 -18.06
CA ASP A 268 18.22 12.38 -17.33
C ASP A 268 17.90 13.45 -16.30
N GLU A 269 16.87 14.24 -16.52
CA GLU A 269 16.41 15.28 -15.60
C GLU A 269 15.62 14.74 -14.40
N SER A 270 15.25 13.46 -14.41
CA SER A 270 14.47 12.82 -13.34
C SER A 270 15.37 12.36 -12.19
N VAL A 271 15.98 13.30 -11.48
CA VAL A 271 16.99 13.03 -10.42
C VAL A 271 16.47 12.08 -9.36
N TYR A 272 15.29 12.34 -8.80
CA TYR A 272 14.71 11.50 -7.73
C TYR A 272 14.35 10.10 -8.22
N ALA A 273 13.81 9.96 -9.43
CA ALA A 273 13.51 8.65 -10.00
C ALA A 273 14.80 7.86 -10.27
N LYS A 274 15.84 8.50 -10.81
CA LYS A 274 17.15 7.87 -11.00
C LYS A 274 17.75 7.36 -9.68
N GLU A 275 17.67 8.16 -8.64
CA GLU A 275 18.15 7.78 -7.29
C GLU A 275 17.36 6.60 -6.73
N ALA A 276 16.03 6.66 -6.79
CA ALA A 276 15.14 5.60 -6.29
C ALA A 276 15.35 4.26 -7.00
N TYR A 277 15.73 4.28 -8.28
CA TYR A 277 16.02 3.07 -9.07
C TYR A 277 17.53 2.77 -9.21
N GLY A 278 18.35 3.29 -8.31
CA GLY A 278 19.81 2.98 -8.25
C GLY A 278 20.58 3.36 -9.50
N GLY A 279 20.16 4.41 -10.23
CA GLY A 279 20.81 4.90 -11.44
C GLY A 279 20.41 4.14 -12.72
N ALA A 280 19.41 3.25 -12.68
CA ALA A 280 18.94 2.54 -13.86
C ALA A 280 18.36 3.50 -14.91
N GLU A 281 18.73 3.30 -16.18
CA GLU A 281 18.18 4.08 -17.32
C GLU A 281 16.86 3.51 -17.84
N LEU A 282 16.70 2.20 -17.74
CA LEU A 282 15.52 1.48 -18.20
C LEU A 282 15.02 0.59 -17.07
N ILE A 283 13.76 0.77 -16.70
CA ILE A 283 13.06 -0.03 -15.69
C ILE A 283 11.85 -0.70 -16.30
N SER A 284 11.27 -1.64 -15.59
CA SER A 284 10.04 -2.33 -16.00
C SER A 284 9.01 -2.19 -14.90
N GLU A 285 7.98 -1.40 -15.17
CA GLU A 285 6.92 -1.13 -14.22
C GLU A 285 5.61 -1.77 -14.63
N ARG A 286 4.85 -2.20 -13.62
CA ARG A 286 3.55 -2.84 -13.85
C ARG A 286 2.45 -1.79 -13.98
N HIS A 287 1.80 -1.77 -15.13
CA HIS A 287 0.69 -0.90 -15.44
C HIS A 287 -0.67 -1.58 -15.29
N ARG A 288 -1.67 -0.76 -14.93
CA ARG A 288 -3.08 -1.11 -14.94
C ARG A 288 -3.90 0.14 -15.24
N HIS A 289 -3.77 0.65 -16.48
CA HIS A 289 -4.37 1.92 -16.90
C HIS A 289 -5.13 1.75 -18.21
N ARG A 290 -6.17 2.57 -18.38
CA ARG A 290 -6.88 2.78 -19.64
C ARG A 290 -6.66 4.21 -20.14
N TYR A 291 -6.59 5.16 -19.21
CA TYR A 291 -6.41 6.58 -19.47
C TYR A 291 -4.99 6.98 -19.07
N GLU A 292 -4.37 7.77 -19.89
CA GLU A 292 -3.01 8.28 -19.66
C GLU A 292 -2.92 9.76 -20.05
N MET A 293 -1.78 10.39 -19.76
CA MET A 293 -1.52 11.76 -20.18
C MET A 293 -1.63 11.87 -21.72
N ASN A 294 -2.45 12.80 -22.19
CA ASN A 294 -2.60 13.08 -23.62
C ASN A 294 -1.37 13.82 -24.13
N ASN A 295 -0.63 13.18 -25.03
CA ASN A 295 0.62 13.73 -25.57
C ASN A 295 0.42 15.01 -26.39
N ASP A 296 -0.78 15.31 -26.88
CA ASP A 296 -1.08 16.56 -27.58
C ASP A 296 -0.87 17.81 -26.71
N TYR A 297 -0.96 17.62 -25.38
CA TYR A 297 -0.73 18.68 -24.39
C TYR A 297 0.69 18.70 -23.82
N ARG A 298 1.54 17.73 -24.17
CA ARG A 298 2.86 17.57 -23.58
C ARG A 298 3.72 18.82 -23.74
N ASP A 299 3.81 19.35 -24.93
CA ASP A 299 4.69 20.50 -25.22
C ASP A 299 4.19 21.75 -24.49
N CYS A 300 2.88 21.99 -24.47
CA CYS A 300 2.27 23.08 -23.71
C CYS A 300 2.59 23.03 -22.22
N LEU A 301 2.44 21.84 -21.62
CA LEU A 301 2.70 21.65 -20.19
C LEU A 301 4.19 21.77 -19.85
N LEU A 302 5.09 21.19 -20.67
CA LEU A 302 6.54 21.28 -20.47
C LEU A 302 7.07 22.70 -20.70
N TYR A 303 6.54 23.43 -21.67
CA TYR A 303 6.94 24.81 -21.90
C TYR A 303 6.64 25.71 -20.71
N THR A 304 5.47 25.54 -20.10
CA THR A 304 5.09 26.28 -18.89
C THR A 304 6.00 25.94 -17.69
N PHE A 305 6.58 24.73 -17.65
CA PHE A 305 7.54 24.33 -16.62
C PHE A 305 8.91 24.99 -16.80
N SER A 306 9.31 25.29 -18.02
CA SER A 306 10.66 25.78 -18.34
C SER A 306 10.78 27.32 -18.34
N GLU A 307 9.67 28.05 -18.35
CA GLU A 307 9.73 29.50 -18.24
C GLU A 307 9.79 29.93 -16.75
N PRO A 308 10.83 30.68 -16.33
CA PRO A 308 10.78 31.35 -15.04
C PRO A 308 9.62 32.35 -15.07
N THR A 309 8.71 32.20 -14.12
CA THR A 309 7.61 33.16 -13.88
C THR A 309 8.16 34.59 -13.89
N ARG A 310 7.92 35.31 -14.98
CA ARG A 310 8.10 36.75 -15.00
C ARG A 310 7.01 37.38 -14.18
N HIS A 311 7.37 37.77 -12.96
CA HIS A 311 6.66 38.76 -12.16
C HIS A 311 7.56 39.95 -11.89
#